data_96c331eb8853e06d216c4f65e26c8874
#
_entry.id   96c331eb8853e06d216c4f65e26c8874
#
_cell.length_a   1.000
_cell.length_b   1.000
_cell.length_c   1.000
_cell.angle_alpha   90.00
_cell.angle_beta   90.00
_cell.angle_gamma   90.00
#
_symmetry.space_group_name_H-M   'P 1'
#
loop_
_entity.id
_entity.type
_entity.pdbx_description
1 polymer ?
#
loop_
_entity_poly.entity_id
_entity_poly.type
_entity_poly.pdbx_seq_one_letter_code
_entity_poly.pdbx_strand_id
1 'polypeptide(L)'
;VTRPKRPHRLIHRVSGQTYLWLAMVIFAASGAVTRKLTEIGAEHFIGNRNPISLCNVLFVGNLCALILLILIYGRQWNKATLKQFSRTDWVSLTAVAILSGALAPGLIFQALALTGVNNVILVGRLEPPLTLALSVWLLRERVNIWEFIGAIAAFIGVILTIILQPPTDAMMNMGGFGLGIGELLAAVGSVAIAASTILGKKYLSQIPLGIYSIFRTALGTVIFFFIALVLYGSDHFADVLSPFLWQWMFLYGGLIVVLGQSFWIKGLKTATVSMASLVSSFSPIAGILAAYLILGEAPTLPQYIGGSVILVGIFLSQLGTWHKITNRVASEKVNSTPAKQQVETGMGFKGI
;
A
#
# COMPACT_ATOMS: atom_id res chain seq x y z
N VAL A 1 -16.06 23.64 50.40
CA VAL A 1 -15.90 24.29 49.09
C VAL A 1 -15.71 23.19 48.05
N THR A 2 -16.83 22.79 47.42
CA THR A 2 -16.87 21.76 46.38
C THR A 2 -16.44 22.39 45.04
N ARG A 3 -15.32 21.93 44.46
CA ARG A 3 -14.89 22.34 43.11
C ARG A 3 -15.89 21.81 42.10
N PRO A 4 -16.38 22.60 41.15
CA PRO A 4 -17.27 22.16 40.09
C PRO A 4 -16.50 21.22 39.13
N LYS A 5 -17.05 20.02 38.89
CA LYS A 5 -16.59 19.10 37.84
C LYS A 5 -16.74 19.81 36.50
N ARG A 6 -15.63 20.04 35.78
CA ARG A 6 -15.66 20.52 34.39
C ARG A 6 -16.47 19.52 33.55
N PRO A 7 -17.40 19.99 32.70
CA PRO A 7 -18.11 19.10 31.80
C PRO A 7 -17.11 18.46 30.84
N HIS A 8 -17.04 17.13 30.84
CA HIS A 8 -16.35 16.37 29.79
C HIS A 8 -17.01 16.74 28.45
N ARG A 9 -16.31 17.50 27.63
CA ARG A 9 -16.67 17.66 26.22
C ARG A 9 -16.63 16.25 25.61
N LEU A 10 -17.79 15.68 25.33
CA LEU A 10 -17.99 14.52 24.49
C LEU A 10 -17.63 14.93 23.04
N ILE A 11 -16.33 15.11 22.79
CA ILE A 11 -15.83 15.04 21.44
C ILE A 11 -15.96 13.57 21.09
N HIS A 12 -16.89 13.22 20.21
CA HIS A 12 -16.97 11.89 19.58
C HIS A 12 -15.58 11.57 19.03
N ARG A 13 -14.78 10.82 19.76
CA ARG A 13 -13.50 10.28 19.28
C ARG A 13 -13.87 9.30 18.19
N VAL A 14 -13.68 9.70 16.94
CA VAL A 14 -13.79 8.83 15.77
C VAL A 14 -12.99 7.56 16.07
N SER A 15 -13.60 6.39 15.92
CA SER A 15 -12.97 5.13 16.28
C SER A 15 -11.76 4.86 15.37
N GLY A 16 -10.75 4.14 15.87
CA GLY A 16 -9.60 3.74 15.05
C GLY A 16 -10.01 2.94 13.82
N GLN A 17 -11.07 2.17 13.92
CA GLN A 17 -11.65 1.42 12.81
C GLN A 17 -12.13 2.33 11.68
N THR A 18 -12.82 3.42 12.02
CA THR A 18 -13.30 4.41 11.02
C THR A 18 -12.14 5.00 10.23
N TYR A 19 -11.03 5.33 10.90
CA TYR A 19 -9.83 5.82 10.21
C TYR A 19 -9.24 4.78 9.25
N LEU A 20 -9.22 3.50 9.63
CA LEU A 20 -8.75 2.42 8.74
C LEU A 20 -9.66 2.26 7.52
N TRP A 21 -10.97 2.28 7.70
CA TRP A 21 -11.92 2.20 6.57
C TRP A 21 -11.78 3.37 5.61
N LEU A 22 -11.69 4.60 6.12
CA LEU A 22 -11.47 5.79 5.29
C LEU A 22 -10.15 5.71 4.51
N ALA A 23 -9.06 5.32 5.18
CA ALA A 23 -7.77 5.14 4.52
C ALA A 23 -7.82 4.07 3.43
N MET A 24 -8.47 2.94 3.71
CA MET A 24 -8.60 1.84 2.76
C MET A 24 -9.37 2.27 1.51
N VAL A 25 -10.49 2.97 1.66
CA VAL A 25 -11.27 3.48 0.52
C VAL A 25 -10.45 4.46 -0.31
N ILE A 26 -9.74 5.40 0.33
CA ILE A 26 -8.87 6.37 -0.36
C ILE A 26 -7.79 5.63 -1.16
N PHE A 27 -7.08 4.67 -0.55
CA PHE A 27 -6.03 3.93 -1.24
C PHE A 27 -6.57 3.01 -2.34
N ALA A 28 -7.71 2.38 -2.10
CA ALA A 28 -8.35 1.53 -3.10
C ALA A 28 -8.79 2.32 -4.34
N ALA A 29 -9.25 3.57 -4.17
CA ALA A 29 -9.65 4.43 -5.26
C ALA A 29 -8.48 5.06 -6.03
N SER A 30 -7.24 5.00 -5.50
CA SER A 30 -6.10 5.73 -6.06
C SER A 30 -5.82 5.42 -7.53
N GLY A 31 -5.94 4.15 -7.94
CA GLY A 31 -5.75 3.74 -9.33
C GLY A 31 -6.79 4.35 -10.29
N ALA A 32 -8.07 4.29 -9.90
CA ALA A 32 -9.15 4.89 -10.69
C ALA A 32 -9.03 6.42 -10.77
N VAL A 33 -8.68 7.07 -9.66
CA VAL A 33 -8.42 8.52 -9.64
C VAL A 33 -7.26 8.88 -10.54
N THR A 34 -6.16 8.13 -10.49
CA THR A 34 -5.00 8.35 -11.38
C THR A 34 -5.40 8.27 -12.85
N ARG A 35 -6.13 7.21 -13.23
CA ARG A 35 -6.62 7.05 -14.60
C ARG A 35 -7.52 8.21 -15.01
N LYS A 36 -8.48 8.60 -14.15
CA LYS A 36 -9.38 9.73 -14.43
C LYS A 36 -8.63 11.04 -14.61
N LEU A 37 -7.61 11.29 -13.82
CA LEU A 37 -6.79 12.49 -13.96
C LEU A 37 -6.04 12.51 -15.31
N THR A 38 -5.53 11.37 -15.77
CA THR A 38 -4.89 11.30 -17.10
C THR A 38 -5.89 11.49 -18.25
N GLU A 39 -7.14 11.04 -18.09
CA GLU A 39 -8.23 11.29 -19.04
C GLU A 39 -8.59 12.78 -19.09
N ILE A 40 -8.77 13.43 -17.93
CA ILE A 40 -9.02 14.89 -17.83
C ILE A 40 -7.87 15.67 -18.50
N GLY A 41 -6.63 15.25 -18.30
CA GLY A 41 -5.48 15.85 -18.98
C GLY A 41 -5.54 15.68 -20.49
N ALA A 42 -6.04 14.54 -20.97
CA ALA A 42 -6.21 14.28 -22.41
C ALA A 42 -7.32 15.13 -23.07
N GLU A 43 -8.25 15.67 -22.29
CA GLU A 43 -9.24 16.64 -22.77
C GLU A 43 -8.69 18.09 -22.85
N HIS A 44 -7.53 18.36 -22.22
CA HIS A 44 -6.95 19.69 -22.07
C HIS A 44 -5.50 19.73 -22.58
N PHE A 45 -5.29 19.35 -23.85
CA PHE A 45 -3.95 19.35 -24.45
C PHE A 45 -3.30 20.73 -24.40
N ILE A 46 -2.03 20.77 -24.05
CA ILE A 46 -1.15 21.93 -24.18
C ILE A 46 -0.16 21.64 -25.31
N GLY A 47 -0.31 22.29 -26.47
CA GLY A 47 0.58 22.12 -27.60
C GLY A 47 0.74 20.67 -28.09
N ASN A 48 -0.32 19.90 -28.21
CA ASN A 48 -0.34 18.49 -28.63
C ASN A 48 0.19 17.47 -27.60
N ARG A 49 0.31 17.86 -26.31
CA ARG A 49 0.73 16.98 -25.22
C ARG A 49 -0.32 16.97 -24.11
N ASN A 50 -0.46 15.82 -23.45
CA ASN A 50 -1.28 15.70 -22.26
C ASN A 50 -0.52 16.26 -21.04
N PRO A 51 -0.97 17.38 -20.40
CA PRO A 51 -0.27 17.96 -19.27
C PRO A 51 -0.32 17.05 -18.03
N ILE A 52 -1.35 16.21 -17.89
CA ILE A 52 -1.45 15.21 -16.82
C ILE A 52 -0.98 13.85 -17.36
N SER A 53 0.24 13.80 -17.91
CA SER A 53 0.87 12.56 -18.28
C SER A 53 1.21 11.73 -17.04
N LEU A 54 1.36 10.42 -17.19
CA LEU A 54 1.73 9.53 -16.07
C LEU A 54 3.06 9.95 -15.42
N CYS A 55 4.01 10.45 -16.20
CA CYS A 55 5.27 10.97 -15.68
C CYS A 55 5.07 12.21 -14.82
N ASN A 56 4.23 13.15 -15.28
CA ASN A 56 3.90 14.36 -14.54
C ASN A 56 3.11 14.06 -13.26
N VAL A 57 2.17 13.10 -13.29
CA VAL A 57 1.44 12.65 -12.10
C VAL A 57 2.39 12.06 -11.05
N LEU A 58 3.31 11.18 -11.45
CA LEU A 58 4.28 10.62 -10.52
C LEU A 58 5.27 11.66 -10.00
N PHE A 59 5.81 12.50 -10.87
CA PHE A 59 6.82 13.49 -10.47
C PHE A 59 6.20 14.60 -9.61
N VAL A 60 5.22 15.34 -10.15
CA VAL A 60 4.62 16.47 -9.44
C VAL A 60 3.76 16.00 -8.26
N GLY A 61 3.04 14.88 -8.40
CA GLY A 61 2.29 14.28 -7.30
C GLY A 61 3.17 13.89 -6.12
N ASN A 62 4.33 13.26 -6.39
CA ASN A 62 5.32 12.94 -5.36
C ASN A 62 5.98 14.21 -4.78
N LEU A 63 6.20 15.24 -5.59
CA LEU A 63 6.75 16.52 -5.11
C LEU A 63 5.77 17.20 -4.15
N CYS A 64 4.49 17.27 -4.49
CA CYS A 64 3.43 17.75 -3.59
C CYS A 64 3.37 16.93 -2.30
N ALA A 65 3.42 15.59 -2.42
CA ALA A 65 3.45 14.70 -1.27
C ALA A 65 4.68 14.93 -0.40
N LEU A 66 5.86 15.14 -1.00
CA LEU A 66 7.11 15.42 -0.29
C LEU A 66 7.02 16.71 0.51
N ILE A 67 6.52 17.79 -0.09
CA ILE A 67 6.30 19.08 0.60
C ILE A 67 5.43 18.86 1.85
N LEU A 68 4.31 18.17 1.71
CA LEU A 68 3.40 17.89 2.81
C LEU A 68 4.02 16.96 3.87
N LEU A 69 4.76 15.93 3.47
CA LEU A 69 5.50 15.06 4.41
C LEU A 69 6.56 15.83 5.20
N ILE A 70 7.27 16.76 4.56
CA ILE A 70 8.25 17.63 5.25
C ILE A 70 7.54 18.54 6.26
N LEU A 71 6.39 19.12 5.92
CA LEU A 71 5.62 19.96 6.84
C LEU A 71 5.14 19.16 8.06
N ILE A 72 4.71 17.90 7.88
CA ILE A 72 4.17 17.07 8.96
C ILE A 72 5.27 16.43 9.79
N TYR A 73 6.30 15.87 9.13
CA TYR A 73 7.31 15.00 9.75
C TYR A 73 8.72 15.60 9.75
N GLY A 74 8.94 16.81 9.21
CA GLY A 74 10.27 17.41 9.07
C GLY A 74 11.03 17.55 10.40
N ARG A 75 10.31 17.68 11.53
CA ARG A 75 10.92 17.69 12.87
C ARG A 75 11.68 16.40 13.23
N GLN A 76 11.35 15.27 12.58
CA GLN A 76 12.05 13.99 12.77
C GLN A 76 13.41 13.96 12.05
N TRP A 77 13.59 14.83 11.05
CA TRP A 77 14.84 15.01 10.31
C TRP A 77 15.83 15.89 11.10
N ASN A 78 16.33 15.41 12.20
CA ASN A 78 17.35 16.10 12.96
C ASN A 78 18.67 15.32 12.94
N LYS A 79 19.79 16.05 13.06
CA LYS A 79 21.15 15.46 12.98
C LYS A 79 21.39 14.38 14.05
N ALA A 80 20.74 14.49 15.22
CA ALA A 80 20.88 13.53 16.31
C ALA A 80 20.26 12.18 15.94
N THR A 81 19.06 12.19 15.34
CA THR A 81 18.37 10.97 14.90
C THR A 81 19.08 10.33 13.70
N LEU A 82 19.53 11.14 12.71
CA LEU A 82 20.20 10.64 11.53
C LEU A 82 21.55 9.98 11.82
N LYS A 83 22.29 10.44 12.83
CA LYS A 83 23.55 9.85 13.27
C LYS A 83 23.41 8.46 13.91
N GLN A 84 22.20 8.08 14.33
CA GLN A 84 21.94 6.77 14.95
C GLN A 84 21.85 5.65 13.92
N PHE A 85 21.70 5.97 12.62
CA PHE A 85 21.54 4.97 11.58
C PHE A 85 22.88 4.43 11.09
N SER A 86 22.95 3.11 11.00
CA SER A 86 24.10 2.38 10.47
C SER A 86 24.17 2.52 8.94
N ARG A 87 25.32 2.14 8.36
CA ARG A 87 25.45 2.04 6.90
C ARG A 87 24.45 1.07 6.29
N THR A 88 24.17 -0.04 6.98
CA THR A 88 23.20 -1.05 6.55
C THR A 88 21.78 -0.47 6.49
N ASP A 89 21.40 0.39 7.44
CA ASP A 89 20.10 1.05 7.44
C ASP A 89 19.93 1.97 6.23
N TRP A 90 20.96 2.74 5.91
CA TRP A 90 20.97 3.63 4.74
C TRP A 90 20.91 2.86 3.42
N VAL A 91 21.67 1.78 3.28
CA VAL A 91 21.64 0.93 2.08
C VAL A 91 20.25 0.28 1.92
N SER A 92 19.71 -0.25 3.01
CA SER A 92 18.37 -0.87 3.00
C SER A 92 17.28 0.16 2.71
N LEU A 93 17.37 1.35 3.29
CA LEU A 93 16.44 2.46 3.05
C LEU A 93 16.49 2.90 1.59
N THR A 94 17.69 2.96 0.99
CA THR A 94 17.89 3.26 -0.42
C THR A 94 17.28 2.18 -1.32
N ALA A 95 17.55 0.90 -1.03
CA ALA A 95 16.98 -0.20 -1.80
C ALA A 95 15.44 -0.20 -1.75
N VAL A 96 14.86 0.01 -0.57
CA VAL A 96 13.39 0.12 -0.41
C VAL A 96 12.87 1.35 -1.14
N ALA A 97 13.55 2.48 -1.09
CA ALA A 97 13.16 3.71 -1.80
C ALA A 97 13.16 3.52 -3.32
N ILE A 98 14.15 2.81 -3.87
CA ILE A 98 14.19 2.48 -5.31
C ILE A 98 13.02 1.57 -5.68
N LEU A 99 12.82 0.48 -4.96
CA LEU A 99 11.80 -0.51 -5.27
C LEU A 99 10.38 0.05 -5.12
N SER A 100 10.04 0.66 -3.97
CA SER A 100 8.69 1.11 -3.66
C SER A 100 8.43 2.60 -3.93
N GLY A 101 9.47 3.39 -4.10
CA GLY A 101 9.37 4.83 -4.35
C GLY A 101 9.45 5.22 -5.83
N ALA A 102 10.13 4.41 -6.65
CA ALA A 102 10.31 4.69 -8.08
C ALA A 102 9.84 3.54 -8.97
N LEU A 103 10.43 2.34 -8.80
CA LEU A 103 10.22 1.23 -9.73
C LEU A 103 8.77 0.73 -9.72
N ALA A 104 8.25 0.35 -8.57
CA ALA A 104 6.90 -0.20 -8.49
C ALA A 104 5.81 0.81 -8.90
N PRO A 105 5.81 2.07 -8.41
CA PRO A 105 4.86 3.07 -8.88
C PRO A 105 4.96 3.31 -10.40
N GLY A 106 6.17 3.42 -10.94
CA GLY A 106 6.39 3.61 -12.38
C GLY A 106 5.78 2.47 -13.19
N LEU A 107 6.03 1.22 -12.82
CA LEU A 107 5.48 0.04 -13.49
C LEU A 107 3.94 -0.04 -13.37
N ILE A 108 3.39 0.25 -12.20
CA ILE A 108 1.94 0.23 -11.97
C ILE A 108 1.25 1.34 -12.77
N PHE A 109 1.82 2.55 -12.79
CA PHE A 109 1.26 3.64 -13.59
C PHE A 109 1.31 3.35 -15.09
N GLN A 110 2.41 2.77 -15.57
CA GLN A 110 2.49 2.33 -16.96
C GLN A 110 1.49 1.19 -17.26
N ALA A 111 1.27 0.29 -16.32
CA ALA A 111 0.23 -0.73 -16.42
C ALA A 111 -1.17 -0.10 -16.56
N LEU A 112 -1.48 0.91 -15.74
CA LEU A 112 -2.75 1.66 -15.82
C LEU A 112 -2.96 2.37 -17.16
N ALA A 113 -1.89 2.68 -17.90
CA ALA A 113 -2.00 3.25 -19.24
C ALA A 113 -2.29 2.19 -20.32
N LEU A 114 -1.87 0.94 -20.09
CA LEU A 114 -1.90 -0.14 -21.07
C LEU A 114 -3.03 -1.14 -20.88
N THR A 115 -3.63 -1.18 -19.67
CA THR A 115 -4.72 -2.11 -19.35
C THR A 115 -5.76 -1.45 -18.44
N GLY A 116 -6.92 -2.11 -18.27
CA GLY A 116 -7.99 -1.63 -17.39
C GLY A 116 -7.57 -1.59 -15.91
N VAL A 117 -8.13 -0.63 -15.17
CA VAL A 117 -7.84 -0.44 -13.74
C VAL A 117 -8.16 -1.70 -12.94
N ASN A 118 -9.27 -2.37 -13.28
CA ASN A 118 -9.68 -3.62 -12.63
C ASN A 118 -8.60 -4.71 -12.76
N ASN A 119 -7.95 -4.84 -13.92
CA ASN A 119 -6.86 -5.79 -14.13
C ASN A 119 -5.66 -5.47 -13.25
N VAL A 120 -5.25 -4.20 -13.20
CA VAL A 120 -4.14 -3.77 -12.34
C VAL A 120 -4.43 -4.06 -10.88
N ILE A 121 -5.68 -3.83 -10.42
CA ILE A 121 -6.11 -4.14 -9.04
C ILE A 121 -6.01 -5.64 -8.77
N LEU A 122 -6.49 -6.48 -9.68
CA LEU A 122 -6.50 -7.93 -9.48
C LEU A 122 -5.09 -8.52 -9.57
N VAL A 123 -4.29 -8.11 -10.56
CA VAL A 123 -2.88 -8.55 -10.68
C VAL A 123 -2.04 -8.06 -9.49
N GLY A 124 -2.34 -6.86 -8.97
CA GLY A 124 -1.74 -6.35 -7.74
C GLY A 124 -1.91 -7.27 -6.52
N ARG A 125 -2.90 -8.18 -6.54
CA ARG A 125 -3.09 -9.19 -5.49
C ARG A 125 -2.05 -10.32 -5.50
N LEU A 126 -1.10 -10.30 -6.43
CA LEU A 126 0.13 -11.11 -6.32
C LEU A 126 1.03 -10.65 -5.17
N GLU A 127 0.96 -9.39 -4.74
CA GLU A 127 1.81 -8.88 -3.66
C GLU A 127 1.71 -9.68 -2.35
N PRO A 128 0.52 -9.98 -1.76
CA PRO A 128 0.43 -10.73 -0.52
C PRO A 128 1.03 -12.14 -0.60
N PRO A 129 0.72 -13.00 -1.59
CA PRO A 129 1.33 -14.31 -1.70
C PRO A 129 2.84 -14.24 -1.95
N LEU A 130 3.33 -13.27 -2.72
CA LEU A 130 4.76 -13.04 -2.92
C LEU A 130 5.45 -12.59 -1.64
N THR A 131 4.84 -11.67 -0.90
CA THR A 131 5.35 -11.22 0.40
C THR A 131 5.41 -12.39 1.38
N LEU A 132 4.40 -13.27 1.40
CA LEU A 132 4.39 -14.46 2.23
C LEU A 132 5.54 -15.41 1.83
N ALA A 133 5.70 -15.72 0.54
CA ALA A 133 6.78 -16.57 0.04
C ALA A 133 8.16 -16.01 0.41
N LEU A 134 8.36 -14.71 0.22
CA LEU A 134 9.60 -14.04 0.59
C LEU A 134 9.82 -14.01 2.10
N SER A 135 8.76 -13.89 2.92
CA SER A 135 8.88 -13.92 4.38
C SER A 135 9.33 -15.30 4.88
N VAL A 136 8.82 -16.36 4.30
CA VAL A 136 9.27 -17.74 4.61
C VAL A 136 10.73 -17.93 4.21
N TRP A 137 11.09 -17.49 3.02
CA TRP A 137 12.43 -17.70 2.48
C TRP A 137 13.50 -16.81 3.15
N LEU A 138 13.27 -15.48 3.24
CA LEU A 138 14.25 -14.52 3.76
C LEU A 138 14.23 -14.35 5.29
N LEU A 139 13.02 -14.39 5.88
CA LEU A 139 12.85 -14.17 7.32
C LEU A 139 12.70 -15.47 8.09
N ARG A 140 12.58 -16.61 7.39
CA ARG A 140 12.35 -17.95 7.97
C ARG A 140 11.12 -17.99 8.89
N GLU A 141 10.09 -17.19 8.54
CA GLU A 141 8.85 -17.16 9.31
C GLU A 141 8.06 -18.45 9.13
N ARG A 142 7.43 -18.92 10.21
CA ARG A 142 6.53 -20.08 10.14
C ARG A 142 5.17 -19.59 9.67
N VAL A 143 4.69 -20.15 8.57
CA VAL A 143 3.40 -19.86 7.94
C VAL A 143 2.37 -20.88 8.41
N ASN A 144 1.14 -20.45 8.65
CA ASN A 144 0.01 -21.34 8.92
C ASN A 144 -0.47 -21.97 7.59
N ILE A 145 -0.98 -23.18 7.67
CA ILE A 145 -1.52 -23.88 6.48
C ILE A 145 -2.63 -23.06 5.79
N TRP A 146 -3.46 -22.33 6.53
CA TRP A 146 -4.50 -21.47 5.99
C TRP A 146 -3.94 -20.26 5.23
N GLU A 147 -2.87 -19.66 5.74
CA GLU A 147 -2.15 -18.58 5.04
C GLU A 147 -1.56 -19.08 3.72
N PHE A 148 -1.01 -20.31 3.73
CA PHE A 148 -0.42 -20.93 2.56
C PHE A 148 -1.48 -21.28 1.50
N ILE A 149 -2.58 -21.94 1.90
CA ILE A 149 -3.69 -22.27 0.98
C ILE A 149 -4.32 -21.01 0.42
N GLY A 150 -4.52 -19.97 1.26
CA GLY A 150 -5.05 -18.68 0.84
C GLY A 150 -4.15 -17.96 -0.18
N ALA A 151 -2.82 -18.03 0.00
CA ALA A 151 -1.86 -17.48 -0.94
C ALA A 151 -1.90 -18.20 -2.30
N ILE A 152 -1.97 -19.55 -2.30
CA ILE A 152 -2.13 -20.33 -3.53
C ILE A 152 -3.44 -20.00 -4.24
N ALA A 153 -4.55 -19.91 -3.51
CA ALA A 153 -5.85 -19.57 -4.09
C ALA A 153 -5.82 -18.16 -4.71
N ALA A 154 -5.23 -17.17 -4.04
CA ALA A 154 -5.07 -15.83 -4.60
C ALA A 154 -4.21 -15.83 -5.87
N PHE A 155 -3.13 -16.59 -5.89
CA PHE A 155 -2.26 -16.74 -7.06
C PHE A 155 -3.00 -17.38 -8.25
N ILE A 156 -3.75 -18.46 -8.01
CA ILE A 156 -4.59 -19.10 -9.02
C ILE A 156 -5.64 -18.14 -9.56
N GLY A 157 -6.28 -17.36 -8.69
CA GLY A 157 -7.28 -16.36 -9.09
C GLY A 157 -6.70 -15.28 -10.02
N VAL A 158 -5.47 -14.81 -9.77
CA VAL A 158 -4.78 -13.88 -10.67
C VAL A 158 -4.51 -14.53 -12.03
N ILE A 159 -4.01 -15.78 -12.05
CA ILE A 159 -3.77 -16.52 -13.28
C ILE A 159 -5.07 -16.70 -14.08
N LEU A 160 -6.16 -17.06 -13.42
CA LEU A 160 -7.48 -17.21 -14.08
C LEU A 160 -7.95 -15.87 -14.66
N THR A 161 -7.78 -14.76 -13.96
CA THR A 161 -8.12 -13.43 -14.48
C THR A 161 -7.38 -13.14 -15.79
N ILE A 162 -6.09 -13.47 -15.86
CA ILE A 162 -5.26 -13.20 -17.04
C ILE A 162 -5.59 -14.15 -18.20
N ILE A 163 -5.69 -15.46 -17.93
CA ILE A 163 -5.88 -16.47 -18.98
C ILE A 163 -7.27 -16.38 -19.62
N LEU A 164 -8.29 -16.07 -18.84
CA LEU A 164 -9.67 -15.99 -19.34
C LEU A 164 -9.98 -14.67 -20.06
N GLN A 165 -9.06 -13.71 -20.08
CA GLN A 165 -9.27 -12.47 -20.82
C GLN A 165 -9.26 -12.71 -22.32
N PRO A 166 -10.17 -12.05 -23.06
CA PRO A 166 -10.16 -12.11 -24.52
C PRO A 166 -8.84 -11.47 -25.06
N PRO A 167 -8.28 -12.03 -26.13
CA PRO A 167 -7.07 -11.49 -26.75
C PRO A 167 -7.27 -10.02 -27.18
N THR A 168 -6.33 -9.16 -26.81
CA THR A 168 -6.25 -7.76 -27.26
C THR A 168 -4.99 -7.56 -28.08
N ASP A 169 -4.97 -6.57 -28.99
CA ASP A 169 -3.83 -6.30 -29.91
C ASP A 169 -2.49 -6.03 -29.20
N ALA A 170 -2.54 -5.70 -27.90
CA ALA A 170 -1.37 -5.47 -27.05
C ALA A 170 -0.83 -6.73 -26.34
N MET A 171 -1.32 -7.94 -26.67
CA MET A 171 -0.89 -9.17 -26.01
C MET A 171 0.40 -9.73 -26.62
N MET A 172 1.38 -9.99 -25.76
CA MET A 172 2.57 -10.78 -26.12
C MET A 172 2.24 -12.27 -26.13
N ASN A 173 2.43 -12.92 -27.27
CA ASN A 173 2.29 -14.38 -27.37
C ASN A 173 3.50 -15.08 -26.71
N MET A 174 3.35 -15.48 -25.46
CA MET A 174 4.29 -16.38 -24.78
C MET A 174 3.72 -17.80 -24.77
N GLY A 175 4.03 -18.58 -25.80
CA GLY A 175 3.72 -20.01 -25.81
C GLY A 175 2.23 -20.37 -25.72
N GLY A 176 1.33 -19.58 -26.34
CA GLY A 176 -0.12 -19.81 -26.34
C GLY A 176 -0.90 -19.11 -25.22
N PHE A 177 -0.22 -18.41 -24.31
CA PHE A 177 -0.85 -17.56 -23.31
C PHE A 177 -0.74 -16.09 -23.74
N GLY A 178 -1.87 -15.45 -24.00
CA GLY A 178 -1.94 -14.02 -24.26
C GLY A 178 -1.74 -13.23 -22.96
N LEU A 179 -0.51 -12.86 -22.62
CA LEU A 179 -0.21 -11.96 -21.51
C LEU A 179 -0.15 -10.53 -22.06
N GLY A 180 -1.01 -9.65 -21.54
CA GLY A 180 -0.93 -8.23 -21.83
C GLY A 180 0.33 -7.61 -21.20
N ILE A 181 0.96 -6.67 -21.90
CA ILE A 181 2.12 -5.95 -21.38
C ILE A 181 1.75 -5.21 -20.07
N GLY A 182 0.52 -4.68 -19.99
CA GLY A 182 0.01 -4.00 -18.78
C GLY A 182 -0.04 -4.91 -17.56
N GLU A 183 -0.57 -6.13 -17.72
CA GLU A 183 -0.63 -7.13 -16.66
C GLU A 183 0.77 -7.60 -16.22
N LEU A 184 1.68 -7.76 -17.17
CA LEU A 184 3.07 -8.09 -16.86
C LEU A 184 3.75 -7.00 -16.03
N LEU A 185 3.57 -5.73 -16.42
CA LEU A 185 4.11 -4.59 -15.67
C LEU A 185 3.52 -4.51 -14.24
N ALA A 186 2.21 -4.75 -14.10
CA ALA A 186 1.56 -4.80 -12.79
C ALA A 186 2.11 -5.94 -11.93
N ALA A 187 2.36 -7.13 -12.52
CA ALA A 187 2.94 -8.27 -11.83
C ALA A 187 4.37 -7.98 -11.36
N VAL A 188 5.23 -7.41 -12.22
CA VAL A 188 6.60 -7.01 -11.85
C VAL A 188 6.57 -5.91 -10.78
N GLY A 189 5.65 -4.95 -10.88
CA GLY A 189 5.41 -3.95 -9.84
C GLY A 189 5.06 -4.58 -8.49
N SER A 190 4.20 -5.59 -8.48
CA SER A 190 3.82 -6.35 -7.27
C SER A 190 5.01 -7.10 -6.65
N VAL A 191 5.89 -7.67 -7.47
CA VAL A 191 7.16 -8.28 -7.00
C VAL A 191 8.05 -7.23 -6.34
N ALA A 192 8.18 -6.05 -6.95
CA ALA A 192 8.98 -4.96 -6.39
C ALA A 192 8.44 -4.47 -5.04
N ILE A 193 7.11 -4.35 -4.90
CA ILE A 193 6.46 -3.99 -3.63
C ILE A 193 6.70 -5.09 -2.58
N ALA A 194 6.47 -6.35 -2.91
CA ALA A 194 6.70 -7.47 -2.01
C ALA A 194 8.15 -7.51 -1.49
N ALA A 195 9.11 -7.36 -2.40
CA ALA A 195 10.53 -7.29 -2.03
C ALA A 195 10.83 -6.10 -1.11
N SER A 196 10.29 -4.91 -1.42
CA SER A 196 10.47 -3.72 -0.58
C SER A 196 9.85 -3.88 0.81
N THR A 197 8.69 -4.51 0.90
CA THR A 197 7.98 -4.79 2.15
C THR A 197 8.82 -5.69 3.06
N ILE A 198 9.40 -6.75 2.52
CA ILE A 198 10.26 -7.68 3.27
C ILE A 198 11.58 -7.04 3.70
N LEU A 199 12.22 -6.27 2.80
CA LEU A 199 13.43 -5.51 3.15
C LEU A 199 13.13 -4.48 4.25
N GLY A 200 12.01 -3.75 4.11
CA GLY A 200 11.54 -2.81 5.12
C GLY A 200 11.32 -3.47 6.48
N LYS A 201 10.62 -4.61 6.51
CA LYS A 201 10.39 -5.37 7.74
C LYS A 201 11.68 -5.84 8.39
N LYS A 202 12.62 -6.34 7.59
CA LYS A 202 13.89 -6.90 8.09
C LYS A 202 14.85 -5.85 8.64
N TYR A 203 14.98 -4.72 7.98
CA TYR A 203 16.04 -3.76 8.25
C TYR A 203 15.56 -2.39 8.75
N LEU A 204 14.31 -2.00 8.48
CA LEU A 204 13.85 -0.64 8.73
C LEU A 204 12.82 -0.52 9.87
N SER A 205 12.62 -1.59 10.67
CA SER A 205 11.63 -1.63 11.76
C SER A 205 11.86 -0.55 12.84
N GLN A 206 13.11 -0.13 13.04
CA GLN A 206 13.51 0.87 14.02
C GLN A 206 13.55 2.30 13.47
N ILE A 207 13.38 2.48 12.15
CA ILE A 207 13.45 3.81 11.53
C ILE A 207 12.12 4.55 11.74
N PRO A 208 12.15 5.81 12.22
CA PRO A 208 10.95 6.63 12.36
C PRO A 208 10.22 6.79 11.03
N LEU A 209 8.89 6.66 11.06
CA LEU A 209 8.05 6.69 9.87
C LEU A 209 8.27 7.94 9.00
N GLY A 210 8.47 9.10 9.63
CA GLY A 210 8.70 10.36 8.90
C GLY A 210 10.01 10.35 8.12
N ILE A 211 11.10 9.81 8.68
CA ILE A 211 12.38 9.68 7.99
C ILE A 211 12.24 8.71 6.82
N TYR A 212 11.64 7.55 7.06
CA TYR A 212 11.36 6.56 6.02
C TYR A 212 10.54 7.16 4.86
N SER A 213 9.41 7.81 5.17
CA SER A 213 8.50 8.34 4.16
C SER A 213 9.13 9.48 3.35
N ILE A 214 9.80 10.44 4.02
CA ILE A 214 10.45 11.57 3.35
C ILE A 214 11.59 11.06 2.44
N PHE A 215 12.46 10.20 2.96
CA PHE A 215 13.59 9.69 2.18
C PHE A 215 13.12 8.86 0.98
N ARG A 216 12.16 7.94 1.19
CA ARG A 216 11.60 7.11 0.12
C ARG A 216 10.98 7.96 -0.98
N THR A 217 10.17 8.95 -0.60
CA THR A 217 9.49 9.81 -1.58
C THR A 217 10.51 10.72 -2.29
N ALA A 218 11.44 11.33 -1.57
CA ALA A 218 12.45 12.20 -2.17
C ALA A 218 13.35 11.43 -3.15
N LEU A 219 13.95 10.34 -2.69
CA LEU A 219 14.84 9.54 -3.54
C LEU A 219 14.08 8.89 -4.70
N GLY A 220 12.89 8.36 -4.45
CA GLY A 220 12.02 7.79 -5.48
C GLY A 220 11.67 8.81 -6.56
N THR A 221 11.32 10.03 -6.16
CA THR A 221 11.03 11.12 -7.11
C THR A 221 12.23 11.48 -7.97
N VAL A 222 13.41 11.60 -7.35
CA VAL A 222 14.65 11.91 -8.08
C VAL A 222 15.00 10.80 -9.08
N ILE A 223 14.98 9.55 -8.64
CA ILE A 223 15.28 8.40 -9.51
C ILE A 223 14.26 8.32 -10.67
N PHE A 224 12.97 8.45 -10.35
CA PHE A 224 11.94 8.44 -11.36
C PHE A 224 12.13 9.57 -12.39
N PHE A 225 12.47 10.77 -11.94
CA PHE A 225 12.75 11.89 -12.83
C PHE A 225 13.85 11.56 -13.85
N PHE A 226 14.99 11.04 -13.37
CA PHE A 226 16.09 10.67 -14.27
C PHE A 226 15.74 9.51 -15.20
N ILE A 227 15.04 8.49 -14.71
CA ILE A 227 14.59 7.38 -15.56
C ILE A 227 13.63 7.89 -16.64
N ALA A 228 12.65 8.69 -16.27
CA ALA A 228 11.69 9.25 -17.22
C ALA A 228 12.37 10.21 -18.22
N LEU A 229 13.35 11.00 -17.77
CA LEU A 229 14.14 11.87 -18.64
C LEU A 229 14.91 11.08 -19.71
N VAL A 230 15.52 9.96 -19.33
CA VAL A 230 16.28 9.10 -20.25
C VAL A 230 15.36 8.36 -21.23
N LEU A 231 14.21 7.84 -20.74
CA LEU A 231 13.30 7.03 -21.56
C LEU A 231 12.40 7.87 -22.49
N TYR A 232 11.95 9.02 -22.02
CA TYR A 232 10.94 9.83 -22.70
C TYR A 232 11.43 11.22 -23.13
N GLY A 233 12.62 11.63 -22.71
CA GLY A 233 13.21 12.93 -23.04
C GLY A 233 12.68 14.10 -22.19
N SER A 234 13.30 15.27 -22.38
CA SER A 234 12.98 16.49 -21.60
C SER A 234 11.58 17.04 -21.89
N ASP A 235 11.07 16.84 -23.09
CA ASP A 235 9.77 17.36 -23.52
C ASP A 235 8.59 16.78 -22.73
N HIS A 236 8.80 15.61 -22.12
CA HIS A 236 7.80 14.96 -21.25
C HIS A 236 7.53 15.72 -19.96
N PHE A 237 8.46 16.56 -19.56
CA PHE A 237 8.35 17.43 -18.38
C PHE A 237 8.08 18.89 -18.72
N ALA A 238 7.91 19.24 -20.00
CA ALA A 238 7.70 20.63 -20.43
C ALA A 238 6.47 21.29 -19.77
N ASP A 239 5.46 20.46 -19.43
CA ASP A 239 4.21 20.94 -18.85
C ASP A 239 4.21 20.90 -17.29
N VAL A 240 5.36 20.56 -16.66
CA VAL A 240 5.49 20.51 -15.19
C VAL A 240 5.14 21.85 -14.52
N LEU A 241 5.34 22.97 -15.21
CA LEU A 241 5.00 24.30 -14.68
C LEU A 241 3.54 24.73 -14.95
N SER A 242 2.73 23.88 -15.59
CA SER A 242 1.33 24.19 -15.87
C SER A 242 0.53 24.35 -14.58
N PRO A 243 -0.17 25.49 -14.36
CA PRO A 243 -1.05 25.68 -13.19
C PRO A 243 -2.16 24.61 -13.12
N PHE A 244 -2.64 24.16 -14.28
CA PHE A 244 -3.65 23.11 -14.40
C PHE A 244 -3.16 21.78 -13.81
N LEU A 245 -1.92 21.37 -14.12
CA LEU A 245 -1.31 20.19 -13.52
C LEU A 245 -1.22 20.32 -11.99
N TRP A 246 -0.70 21.44 -11.47
CA TRP A 246 -0.50 21.66 -10.05
C TRP A 246 -1.80 21.61 -9.25
N GLN A 247 -2.90 22.16 -9.75
CA GLN A 247 -4.21 22.10 -9.10
C GLN A 247 -4.64 20.66 -8.84
N TRP A 248 -4.54 19.81 -9.87
CA TRP A 248 -4.90 18.40 -9.76
C TRP A 248 -3.92 17.61 -8.90
N MET A 249 -2.64 17.92 -8.96
CA MET A 249 -1.61 17.23 -8.18
C MET A 249 -1.64 17.59 -6.70
N PHE A 250 -1.99 18.83 -6.33
CA PHE A 250 -2.24 19.17 -4.94
C PHE A 250 -3.47 18.42 -4.40
N LEU A 251 -4.54 18.34 -5.18
CA LEU A 251 -5.71 17.56 -4.81
C LEU A 251 -5.37 16.08 -4.62
N TYR A 252 -4.68 15.49 -5.58
CA TYR A 252 -4.23 14.10 -5.54
C TYR A 252 -3.29 13.83 -4.36
N GLY A 253 -2.23 14.61 -4.23
CA GLY A 253 -1.24 14.48 -3.15
C GLY A 253 -1.87 14.72 -1.78
N GLY A 254 -2.75 15.71 -1.65
CA GLY A 254 -3.46 16.02 -0.40
C GLY A 254 -4.44 14.91 0.00
N LEU A 255 -5.26 14.45 -0.93
CA LEU A 255 -6.30 13.45 -0.66
C LEU A 255 -5.69 12.04 -0.49
N ILE A 256 -4.93 11.57 -1.48
CA ILE A 256 -4.46 10.19 -1.51
C ILE A 256 -3.25 9.99 -0.60
N VAL A 257 -2.23 10.82 -0.73
CA VAL A 257 -1.00 10.61 0.03
C VAL A 257 -1.18 11.09 1.48
N VAL A 258 -1.60 12.34 1.69
CA VAL A 258 -1.61 12.92 3.05
C VAL A 258 -2.79 12.44 3.88
N LEU A 259 -4.02 12.55 3.39
CA LEU A 259 -5.20 12.10 4.14
C LEU A 259 -5.21 10.59 4.27
N GLY A 260 -5.00 9.85 3.18
CA GLY A 260 -4.96 8.39 3.20
C GLY A 260 -3.92 7.87 4.19
N GLN A 261 -2.68 8.36 4.12
CA GLN A 261 -1.61 7.94 5.02
C GLN A 261 -1.83 8.40 6.47
N SER A 262 -2.35 9.62 6.67
CA SER A 262 -2.66 10.12 8.02
C SER A 262 -3.76 9.31 8.70
N PHE A 263 -4.81 8.96 7.96
CA PHE A 263 -5.88 8.10 8.48
C PHE A 263 -5.38 6.69 8.76
N TRP A 264 -4.57 6.13 7.87
CA TRP A 264 -3.96 4.82 8.07
C TRP A 264 -3.12 4.76 9.35
N ILE A 265 -2.23 5.73 9.55
CA ILE A 265 -1.38 5.80 10.74
C ILE A 265 -2.21 6.02 12.02
N LYS A 266 -3.21 6.91 12.00
CA LYS A 266 -4.11 7.11 13.14
C LYS A 266 -4.89 5.84 13.45
N GLY A 267 -5.37 5.16 12.43
CA GLY A 267 -6.06 3.88 12.55
C GLY A 267 -5.18 2.81 13.20
N LEU A 268 -3.96 2.63 12.71
CA LEU A 268 -2.99 1.66 13.26
C LEU A 268 -2.61 1.93 14.72
N LYS A 269 -2.57 3.21 15.13
CA LYS A 269 -2.26 3.58 16.53
C LYS A 269 -3.41 3.29 17.51
N THR A 270 -4.63 3.20 17.02
CA THR A 270 -5.85 3.13 17.84
C THR A 270 -6.68 1.86 17.65
N ALA A 271 -6.42 1.11 16.59
CA ALA A 271 -7.04 -0.19 16.30
C ALA A 271 -6.01 -1.32 16.42
N THR A 272 -6.50 -2.57 16.45
CA THR A 272 -5.64 -3.76 16.44
C THR A 272 -5.08 -4.03 15.05
N VAL A 273 -3.92 -4.72 14.99
CA VAL A 273 -3.31 -5.15 13.72
C VAL A 273 -4.26 -6.08 12.95
N SER A 274 -4.98 -6.95 13.65
CA SER A 274 -6.01 -7.82 13.04
C SER A 274 -7.09 -7.02 12.33
N MET A 275 -7.54 -5.90 12.94
CA MET A 275 -8.54 -5.02 12.33
C MET A 275 -7.99 -4.32 11.09
N ALA A 276 -6.76 -3.86 11.11
CA ALA A 276 -6.10 -3.27 9.95
C ALA A 276 -5.98 -4.27 8.79
N SER A 277 -5.59 -5.50 9.09
CA SER A 277 -5.51 -6.59 8.11
C SER A 277 -6.87 -6.94 7.53
N LEU A 278 -7.90 -7.04 8.39
CA LEU A 278 -9.29 -7.28 7.95
C LEU A 278 -9.77 -6.18 6.98
N VAL A 279 -9.61 -4.92 7.36
CA VAL A 279 -10.02 -3.78 6.52
C VAL A 279 -9.28 -3.79 5.18
N SER A 280 -7.97 -4.05 5.18
CA SER A 280 -7.17 -4.12 3.96
C SER A 280 -7.63 -5.22 3.00
N SER A 281 -8.22 -6.30 3.52
CA SER A 281 -8.74 -7.40 2.69
C SER A 281 -9.91 -6.98 1.80
N PHE A 282 -10.61 -5.92 2.14
CA PHE A 282 -11.70 -5.36 1.32
C PHE A 282 -11.20 -4.40 0.23
N SER A 283 -9.92 -4.07 0.22
CA SER A 283 -9.33 -3.15 -0.77
C SER A 283 -9.60 -3.54 -2.24
N PRO A 284 -9.58 -4.83 -2.68
CA PRO A 284 -9.91 -5.18 -4.05
C PRO A 284 -11.35 -4.81 -4.43
N ILE A 285 -12.30 -5.11 -3.53
CA ILE A 285 -13.72 -4.80 -3.75
C ILE A 285 -13.91 -3.29 -3.86
N ALA A 286 -13.34 -2.53 -2.93
CA ALA A 286 -13.42 -1.07 -2.93
C ALA A 286 -12.75 -0.47 -4.17
N GLY A 287 -11.63 -1.05 -4.65
CA GLY A 287 -10.93 -0.59 -5.85
C GLY A 287 -11.73 -0.83 -7.12
N ILE A 288 -12.33 -2.01 -7.29
CA ILE A 288 -13.21 -2.33 -8.42
C ILE A 288 -14.45 -1.43 -8.41
N LEU A 289 -15.05 -1.23 -7.23
CA LEU A 289 -16.19 -0.31 -7.07
C LEU A 289 -15.79 1.13 -7.43
N ALA A 290 -14.62 1.60 -7.02
CA ALA A 290 -14.12 2.92 -7.39
C ALA A 290 -13.87 3.04 -8.90
N ALA A 291 -13.33 2.02 -9.56
CA ALA A 291 -13.16 1.99 -11.01
C ALA A 291 -14.50 2.08 -11.72
N TYR A 292 -15.50 1.35 -11.24
CA TYR A 292 -16.86 1.44 -11.79
C TYR A 292 -17.49 2.83 -11.61
N LEU A 293 -17.41 3.40 -10.40
CA LEU A 293 -18.04 4.70 -10.09
C LEU A 293 -17.33 5.89 -10.74
N ILE A 294 -15.99 5.86 -10.86
CA ILE A 294 -15.19 6.98 -11.37
C ILE A 294 -15.00 6.93 -12.88
N LEU A 295 -14.79 5.73 -13.42
CA LEU A 295 -14.46 5.51 -14.83
C LEU A 295 -15.60 4.85 -15.64
N GLY A 296 -16.62 4.32 -14.98
CA GLY A 296 -17.64 3.47 -15.64
C GLY A 296 -17.11 2.08 -16.05
N GLU A 297 -15.93 1.69 -15.56
CA GLU A 297 -15.28 0.42 -15.92
C GLU A 297 -15.93 -0.75 -15.17
N ALA A 298 -16.90 -1.40 -15.82
CA ALA A 298 -17.56 -2.58 -15.26
C ALA A 298 -16.63 -3.80 -15.29
N PRO A 299 -16.62 -4.63 -14.23
CA PRO A 299 -15.84 -5.86 -14.24
C PRO A 299 -16.31 -6.82 -15.34
N THR A 300 -15.36 -7.44 -16.03
CA THR A 300 -15.63 -8.48 -17.04
C THR A 300 -15.86 -9.84 -16.39
N LEU A 301 -16.43 -10.81 -17.15
CA LEU A 301 -16.63 -12.17 -16.65
C LEU A 301 -15.33 -12.82 -16.13
N PRO A 302 -14.17 -12.75 -16.81
CA PRO A 302 -12.88 -13.20 -16.28
C PRO A 302 -12.51 -12.57 -14.94
N GLN A 303 -12.75 -11.27 -14.79
CA GLN A 303 -12.48 -10.54 -13.55
C GLN A 303 -13.40 -10.96 -12.40
N TYR A 304 -14.67 -11.27 -12.69
CA TYR A 304 -15.57 -11.86 -11.70
C TYR A 304 -15.09 -13.23 -11.23
N ILE A 305 -14.72 -14.12 -12.16
CA ILE A 305 -14.26 -15.47 -11.84
C ILE A 305 -12.93 -15.41 -11.04
N GLY A 306 -11.90 -14.80 -11.61
CA GLY A 306 -10.59 -14.71 -10.96
C GLY A 306 -10.63 -13.91 -9.66
N GLY A 307 -11.36 -12.79 -9.65
CA GLY A 307 -11.55 -11.94 -8.47
C GLY A 307 -12.25 -12.68 -7.33
N SER A 308 -13.26 -13.50 -7.61
CA SER A 308 -13.93 -14.34 -6.59
C SER A 308 -12.96 -15.34 -5.96
N VAL A 309 -12.12 -15.99 -6.76
CA VAL A 309 -11.09 -16.92 -6.25
C VAL A 309 -10.05 -16.18 -5.41
N ILE A 310 -9.62 -14.96 -5.83
CA ILE A 310 -8.73 -14.11 -5.04
C ILE A 310 -9.36 -13.77 -3.68
N LEU A 311 -10.64 -13.37 -3.66
CA LEU A 311 -11.33 -13.02 -2.41
C LEU A 311 -11.43 -14.22 -1.46
N VAL A 312 -11.72 -15.41 -1.98
CA VAL A 312 -11.69 -16.67 -1.17
C VAL A 312 -10.30 -16.91 -0.62
N GLY A 313 -9.26 -16.73 -1.43
CA GLY A 313 -7.86 -16.84 -0.99
C GLY A 313 -7.50 -15.86 0.13
N ILE A 314 -7.90 -14.60 -0.01
CA ILE A 314 -7.71 -13.57 1.03
C ILE A 314 -8.44 -13.96 2.31
N PHE A 315 -9.68 -14.43 2.23
CA PHE A 315 -10.47 -14.84 3.38
C PHE A 315 -9.82 -16.03 4.12
N LEU A 316 -9.36 -17.04 3.41
CA LEU A 316 -8.63 -18.18 3.99
C LEU A 316 -7.34 -17.73 4.68
N SER A 317 -6.57 -16.84 4.06
CA SER A 317 -5.36 -16.28 4.65
C SER A 317 -5.65 -15.50 5.95
N GLN A 318 -6.75 -14.75 6.00
CA GLN A 318 -7.18 -14.03 7.20
C GLN A 318 -7.58 -14.97 8.35
N LEU A 319 -8.26 -16.08 8.04
CA LEU A 319 -8.59 -17.11 9.04
C LEU A 319 -7.30 -17.66 9.69
N GLY A 320 -6.27 -17.90 8.89
CA GLY A 320 -4.96 -18.34 9.39
C GLY A 320 -4.32 -17.33 10.34
N THR A 321 -4.35 -16.07 9.98
CA THR A 321 -3.82 -14.99 10.82
C THR A 321 -4.59 -14.87 12.15
N TRP A 322 -5.92 -14.97 12.12
CA TRP A 322 -6.75 -14.94 13.33
C TRP A 322 -6.45 -16.10 14.26
N HIS A 323 -6.35 -17.33 13.76
CA HIS A 323 -5.97 -18.48 14.56
C HIS A 323 -4.61 -18.30 15.25
N LYS A 324 -3.66 -17.72 14.58
CA LYS A 324 -2.31 -17.45 15.11
C LYS A 324 -2.35 -16.44 16.27
N ILE A 325 -3.15 -15.38 16.15
CA ILE A 325 -3.32 -14.35 17.17
C ILE A 325 -4.06 -14.92 18.38
N THR A 326 -5.15 -15.65 18.16
CA THR A 326 -5.95 -16.27 19.24
C THR A 326 -5.11 -17.25 20.06
N ASN A 327 -4.30 -18.08 19.39
CA ASN A 327 -3.42 -19.04 20.05
C ASN A 327 -2.29 -18.37 20.84
N ARG A 328 -1.74 -17.24 20.36
CA ARG A 328 -0.75 -16.44 21.12
C ARG A 328 -1.37 -15.85 22.39
N VAL A 329 -2.53 -15.23 22.28
CA VAL A 329 -3.24 -14.65 23.43
C VAL A 329 -3.63 -15.72 24.45
N ALA A 330 -4.03 -16.90 23.99
CA ALA A 330 -4.32 -18.04 24.88
C ALA A 330 -3.05 -18.54 25.60
N SER A 331 -1.91 -18.67 24.88
CA SER A 331 -0.63 -19.06 25.48
C SER A 331 -0.11 -18.03 26.49
N GLU A 332 -0.24 -16.73 26.21
CA GLU A 332 0.16 -15.68 27.16
C GLU A 332 -0.73 -15.67 28.41
N LYS A 333 -2.04 -15.92 28.28
CA LYS A 333 -2.93 -16.08 29.44
C LYS A 333 -2.58 -17.30 30.28
N VAL A 334 -2.28 -18.43 29.65
CA VAL A 334 -1.86 -19.65 30.35
C VAL A 334 -0.53 -19.45 31.07
N ASN A 335 0.44 -18.79 30.48
CA ASN A 335 1.74 -18.52 31.10
C ASN A 335 1.70 -17.41 32.16
N SER A 336 0.71 -16.52 32.16
CA SER A 336 0.54 -15.49 33.19
C SER A 336 -0.22 -15.97 34.39
N THR A 337 -1.00 -17.05 34.27
CA THR A 337 -1.79 -17.61 35.38
C THR A 337 -0.92 -18.20 36.51
N PRO A 338 0.14 -19.01 36.26
CA PRO A 338 1.02 -19.50 37.32
C PRO A 338 1.83 -18.41 38.03
N ALA A 339 2.24 -17.37 37.28
CA ALA A 339 2.96 -16.24 37.88
C ALA A 339 2.08 -15.40 38.80
N LYS A 340 0.79 -15.20 38.49
CA LYS A 340 -0.18 -14.56 39.39
C LYS A 340 -0.46 -15.42 40.60
N GLN A 341 -0.64 -16.72 40.45
CA GLN A 341 -0.84 -17.64 41.59
C GLN A 341 0.40 -17.69 42.51
N GLN A 342 1.62 -17.64 41.95
CA GLN A 342 2.84 -17.57 42.78
C GLN A 342 2.98 -16.25 43.53
N VAL A 343 2.53 -15.14 42.96
CA VAL A 343 2.51 -13.84 43.67
C VAL A 343 1.43 -13.80 44.77
N GLU A 344 0.24 -14.37 44.50
CA GLU A 344 -0.83 -14.44 45.49
C GLU A 344 -0.51 -15.43 46.63
N THR A 345 0.17 -16.54 46.35
CA THR A 345 0.65 -17.48 47.39
C THR A 345 1.88 -16.95 48.12
N GLY A 346 2.72 -16.11 47.48
CA GLY A 346 3.88 -15.47 48.13
C GLY A 346 3.54 -14.30 49.05
N MET A 347 2.32 -13.74 48.97
CA MET A 347 1.79 -12.70 49.87
C MET A 347 0.91 -13.25 51.00
N GLY A 348 0.89 -14.59 51.18
CA GLY A 348 0.23 -15.23 52.30
C GLY A 348 0.97 -15.02 53.58
N PHE A 349 0.58 -14.00 54.31
CA PHE A 349 0.59 -13.85 55.78
C PHE A 349 1.67 -14.63 56.56
N LYS A 350 2.71 -13.97 56.99
CA LYS A 350 3.34 -14.23 58.28
C LYS A 350 2.83 -13.17 59.27
N GLY A 351 1.70 -13.47 59.86
CA GLY A 351 1.27 -12.84 61.11
C GLY A 351 2.04 -13.46 62.28
N ILE A 352 2.41 -12.62 63.20
CA ILE A 352 2.91 -12.59 64.55
C ILE A 352 4.34 -12.11 64.63
#